data_5f335caa6cdb574382ea8ed915142e72
#
_entry.id   5f335caa6cdb574382ea8ed915142e72
#
_cell.length_a   1.000
_cell.length_b   1.000
_cell.length_c   1.000
_cell.angle_alpha   90.00
_cell.angle_beta   90.00
_cell.angle_gamma   90.00
#
_symmetry.space_group_name_H-M   'P 1'
#
loop_
_entity.id
_entity.type
_entity.pdbx_description
1 polymer ?
#
loop_
_entity_poly.entity_id
_entity_poly.type
_entity_poly.pdbx_seq_one_letter_code
_entity_poly.pdbx_strand_id
1 'polypeptide(L)'
;LSDPRYIEWRGLDILLLGLSNAQQDRARVIHEIEDRRRRSNALNLDAWATAYVEVSGVAGIDQLADWYFRDASRSRDELRNIVRALSVHAANDAGLRESVVAAYKDLLDYHPLAGPDIARDLIAWQQWDLSEQMRILQPQVAESDPLGAYAIKLYLQRAA
;
A
#
# COMPACT_ATOMS: atom_id res chain seq x y z
N LEU A 1 8.15 -3.90 -27.88
CA LEU A 1 6.70 -3.72 -27.91
C LEU A 1 6.10 -4.66 -26.87
N SER A 2 5.83 -4.14 -25.65
CA SER A 2 5.29 -4.93 -24.56
C SER A 2 3.76 -4.99 -24.75
N ASP A 3 3.24 -6.15 -25.14
CA ASP A 3 1.80 -6.41 -25.21
C ASP A 3 1.20 -6.19 -23.81
N PRO A 4 0.18 -5.33 -23.62
CA PRO A 4 -0.47 -5.10 -22.33
C PRO A 4 -0.94 -6.39 -21.64
N ARG A 5 -1.40 -7.37 -22.42
CA ARG A 5 -1.80 -8.69 -21.91
C ARG A 5 -0.66 -9.43 -21.22
N TYR A 6 0.58 -9.23 -21.68
CA TYR A 6 1.75 -9.88 -21.09
C TYR A 6 2.10 -9.33 -19.70
N ILE A 7 1.74 -8.07 -19.43
CA ILE A 7 1.93 -7.42 -18.12
C ILE A 7 0.91 -7.98 -17.11
N GLU A 8 -0.33 -8.15 -17.52
CA GLU A 8 -1.40 -8.73 -16.68
C GLU A 8 -1.11 -10.19 -16.29
N TRP A 9 -0.67 -11.01 -17.24
CA TRP A 9 -0.28 -12.40 -16.98
C TRP A 9 0.90 -12.48 -16.00
N ARG A 10 1.89 -11.60 -16.13
CA ARG A 10 3.01 -11.54 -15.17
C ARG A 10 2.55 -11.23 -13.74
N GLY A 11 1.58 -10.35 -13.57
CA GLY A 11 0.99 -10.06 -12.26
C GLY A 11 0.39 -11.31 -11.61
N LEU A 12 -0.38 -12.07 -12.38
CA LEU A 12 -0.98 -13.34 -11.91
C LEU A 12 0.08 -14.37 -11.54
N ASP A 13 1.11 -14.55 -12.37
CA ASP A 13 2.22 -15.48 -12.09
C ASP A 13 2.92 -15.13 -10.77
N ILE A 14 3.11 -13.83 -10.49
CA ILE A 14 3.72 -13.35 -9.25
C ILE A 14 2.83 -13.69 -8.05
N LEU A 15 1.53 -13.47 -8.14
CA LEU A 15 0.58 -13.80 -7.07
C LEU A 15 0.58 -15.32 -6.77
N LEU A 16 0.67 -16.14 -7.80
CA LEU A 16 0.77 -17.61 -7.63
C LEU A 16 2.05 -18.03 -6.91
N LEU A 17 3.17 -17.31 -7.10
CA LEU A 17 4.39 -17.55 -6.32
C LEU A 17 4.18 -17.28 -4.82
N GLY A 18 3.43 -16.22 -4.48
CA GLY A 18 3.09 -15.92 -3.08
C GLY A 18 2.26 -17.01 -2.40
N LEU A 19 1.38 -17.67 -3.16
CA LEU A 19 0.53 -18.76 -2.67
C LEU A 19 1.26 -20.12 -2.64
N SER A 20 2.47 -20.21 -3.23
CA SER A 20 3.25 -21.43 -3.26
C SER A 20 3.85 -21.74 -1.88
N ASN A 21 3.75 -23.02 -1.47
CA ASN A 21 4.42 -23.51 -0.27
C ASN A 21 5.88 -23.92 -0.52
N ALA A 22 6.37 -23.85 -1.76
CA ALA A 22 7.73 -24.21 -2.10
C ALA A 22 8.74 -23.16 -1.56
N GLN A 23 9.75 -23.62 -0.84
CA GLN A 23 10.76 -22.75 -0.23
C GLN A 23 11.49 -21.88 -1.27
N GLN A 24 11.74 -22.41 -2.46
CA GLN A 24 12.37 -21.67 -3.55
C GLN A 24 11.50 -20.51 -4.07
N ASP A 25 10.17 -20.68 -4.12
CA ASP A 25 9.25 -19.62 -4.56
C ASP A 25 9.17 -18.50 -3.52
N ARG A 26 9.10 -18.87 -2.24
CA ARG A 26 9.15 -17.90 -1.12
C ARG A 26 10.46 -17.11 -1.14
N ALA A 27 11.61 -17.77 -1.30
CA ALA A 27 12.91 -17.11 -1.40
C ALA A 27 12.98 -16.18 -2.61
N ARG A 28 12.38 -16.55 -3.73
CA ARG A 28 12.28 -15.71 -4.93
C ARG A 28 11.45 -14.46 -4.69
N VAL A 29 10.28 -14.57 -4.03
CA VAL A 29 9.43 -13.42 -3.70
C VAL A 29 10.20 -12.42 -2.84
N ILE A 30 10.89 -12.89 -1.78
CA ILE A 30 11.70 -12.04 -0.90
C ILE A 30 12.81 -11.34 -1.68
N HIS A 31 13.55 -12.06 -2.50
CA HIS A 31 14.64 -11.51 -3.30
C HIS A 31 14.16 -10.43 -4.28
N GLU A 32 13.06 -10.69 -4.99
CA GLU A 32 12.52 -9.79 -6.00
C GLU A 32 11.97 -8.50 -5.40
N ILE A 33 11.29 -8.54 -4.25
CA ILE A 33 10.79 -7.31 -3.60
C ILE A 33 11.94 -6.44 -3.10
N GLU A 34 12.99 -7.04 -2.54
CA GLU A 34 14.20 -6.33 -2.11
C GLU A 34 14.95 -5.69 -3.28
N ASP A 35 15.08 -6.40 -4.41
CA ASP A 35 15.73 -5.87 -5.61
C ASP A 35 14.94 -4.67 -6.18
N ARG A 36 13.61 -4.76 -6.23
CA ARG A 36 12.74 -3.64 -6.66
C ARG A 36 12.90 -2.44 -5.75
N ARG A 37 12.94 -2.65 -4.44
CA ARG A 37 13.21 -1.58 -3.48
C ARG A 37 14.52 -0.88 -3.76
N ARG A 38 15.60 -1.63 -3.96
CA ARG A 38 16.95 -1.07 -4.23
C ARG A 38 17.03 -0.29 -5.53
N ARG A 39 16.25 -0.69 -6.53
CA ARG A 39 16.25 -0.07 -7.87
C ARG A 39 15.15 0.96 -8.07
N SER A 40 14.32 1.23 -7.05
CA SER A 40 13.12 2.08 -7.17
C SER A 40 12.25 1.67 -8.36
N ASN A 41 12.03 0.36 -8.53
CA ASN A 41 11.29 -0.19 -9.67
C ASN A 41 9.84 -0.47 -9.29
N ALA A 42 8.93 0.40 -9.75
CA ALA A 42 7.49 0.30 -9.49
C ALA A 42 6.75 -0.71 -10.38
N LEU A 43 7.39 -1.31 -11.38
CA LEU A 43 6.73 -2.24 -12.32
C LEU A 43 6.26 -3.52 -11.60
N ASN A 44 4.95 -3.77 -11.59
CA ASN A 44 4.31 -4.87 -10.87
C ASN A 44 4.67 -4.92 -9.37
N LEU A 45 5.00 -3.78 -8.78
CA LEU A 45 5.38 -3.69 -7.38
C LEU A 45 4.22 -4.09 -6.46
N ASP A 46 2.98 -3.76 -6.83
CA ASP A 46 1.76 -4.17 -6.13
C ASP A 46 1.64 -5.71 -6.06
N ALA A 47 1.86 -6.42 -7.17
CA ALA A 47 1.80 -7.88 -7.20
C ALA A 47 2.92 -8.50 -6.33
N TRP A 48 4.15 -7.98 -6.42
CA TRP A 48 5.26 -8.47 -5.59
C TRP A 48 5.06 -8.18 -4.11
N ALA A 49 4.55 -7.00 -3.77
CA ALA A 49 4.23 -6.66 -2.38
C ALA A 49 3.08 -7.52 -1.83
N THR A 50 2.04 -7.79 -2.65
CA THR A 50 0.96 -8.73 -2.28
C THR A 50 1.52 -10.13 -2.02
N ALA A 51 2.33 -10.67 -2.93
CA ALA A 51 2.98 -11.96 -2.73
C ALA A 51 3.90 -11.99 -1.50
N TYR A 52 4.59 -10.88 -1.22
CA TYR A 52 5.47 -10.77 -0.05
C TYR A 52 4.69 -10.78 1.27
N VAL A 53 3.56 -10.08 1.35
CA VAL A 53 2.70 -10.13 2.55
C VAL A 53 2.08 -11.52 2.72
N GLU A 54 1.70 -12.19 1.64
CA GLU A 54 1.22 -13.59 1.70
C GLU A 54 2.25 -14.53 2.31
N VAL A 55 3.53 -14.35 1.94
CA VAL A 55 4.66 -15.15 2.45
C VAL A 55 5.03 -14.80 3.89
N SER A 56 4.92 -13.53 4.29
CA SER A 56 5.53 -12.97 5.50
C SER A 56 4.53 -12.49 6.55
N GLY A 57 3.25 -12.38 6.20
CA GLY A 57 2.19 -11.92 7.12
C GLY A 57 2.41 -10.50 7.65
N VAL A 58 2.12 -10.31 8.93
CA VAL A 58 2.29 -9.01 9.63
C VAL A 58 3.71 -8.47 9.51
N ALA A 59 4.73 -9.32 9.66
CA ALA A 59 6.12 -8.90 9.51
C ALA A 59 6.42 -8.33 8.12
N GLY A 60 5.75 -8.84 7.07
CA GLY A 60 5.84 -8.31 5.72
C GLY A 60 5.21 -6.92 5.59
N ILE A 61 4.09 -6.67 6.26
CA ILE A 61 3.45 -5.35 6.31
C ILE A 61 4.37 -4.33 6.97
N ASP A 62 4.91 -4.65 8.14
CA ASP A 62 5.83 -3.77 8.89
C ASP A 62 7.08 -3.45 8.07
N GLN A 63 7.62 -4.45 7.38
CA GLN A 63 8.81 -4.29 6.55
C GLN A 63 8.54 -3.42 5.31
N LEU A 64 7.37 -3.56 4.67
CA LEU A 64 6.98 -2.71 3.55
C LEU A 64 6.75 -1.26 4.00
N ALA A 65 6.16 -1.04 5.18
CA ALA A 65 6.03 0.27 5.77
C ALA A 65 7.40 0.92 6.03
N ASP A 66 8.35 0.17 6.60
CA ASP A 66 9.71 0.64 6.83
C ASP A 66 10.43 1.01 5.52
N TRP A 67 10.31 0.19 4.49
CA TRP A 67 11.02 0.38 3.22
C TRP A 67 10.43 1.47 2.33
N TYR A 68 9.12 1.70 2.39
CA TYR A 68 8.43 2.58 1.45
C TYR A 68 7.76 3.76 2.15
N PHE A 69 7.04 3.56 3.25
CA PHE A 69 6.27 4.63 3.86
C PHE A 69 7.13 5.55 4.73
N ARG A 70 8.14 5.00 5.42
CA ARG A 70 9.08 5.80 6.23
C ARG A 70 10.24 6.40 5.43
N ASP A 71 10.35 6.11 4.14
CA ASP A 71 11.35 6.67 3.24
C ASP A 71 10.75 7.81 2.41
N ALA A 72 10.96 9.06 2.83
CA ALA A 72 10.43 10.26 2.18
C ALA A 72 10.89 10.46 0.71
N SER A 73 11.89 9.70 0.25
CA SER A 73 12.38 9.75 -1.12
C SER A 73 11.56 8.92 -2.12
N ARG A 74 10.62 8.10 -1.65
CA ARG A 74 9.83 7.20 -2.50
C ARG A 74 8.87 7.95 -3.40
N SER A 75 8.77 7.48 -4.62
CA SER A 75 7.85 8.04 -5.61
C SER A 75 6.40 7.74 -5.24
N ARG A 76 5.47 8.61 -5.70
CA ARG A 76 4.03 8.41 -5.49
C ARG A 76 3.54 7.09 -6.10
N ASP A 77 4.13 6.65 -7.21
CA ASP A 77 3.76 5.39 -7.86
C ASP A 77 4.17 4.18 -7.01
N GLU A 78 5.36 4.19 -6.40
CA GLU A 78 5.77 3.15 -5.46
C GLU A 78 4.80 3.09 -4.27
N LEU A 79 4.51 4.24 -3.64
CA LEU A 79 3.59 4.32 -2.50
C LEU A 79 2.20 3.77 -2.83
N ARG A 80 1.64 4.16 -3.97
CA ARG A 80 0.33 3.66 -4.43
C ARG A 80 0.31 2.15 -4.67
N ASN A 81 1.40 1.60 -5.22
CA ASN A 81 1.50 0.16 -5.41
C ASN A 81 1.51 -0.58 -4.07
N ILE A 82 2.24 -0.07 -3.07
CA ILE A 82 2.26 -0.66 -1.73
C ILE A 82 0.88 -0.51 -1.05
N VAL A 83 0.24 0.66 -1.12
CA VAL A 83 -1.13 0.85 -0.61
C VAL A 83 -2.09 -0.18 -1.21
N ARG A 84 -2.06 -0.40 -2.54
CA ARG A 84 -2.91 -1.41 -3.19
C ARG A 84 -2.68 -2.82 -2.64
N ALA A 85 -1.43 -3.21 -2.48
CA ALA A 85 -1.08 -4.52 -1.93
C ALA A 85 -1.62 -4.71 -0.51
N LEU A 86 -1.40 -3.73 0.36
CA LEU A 86 -1.87 -3.76 1.74
C LEU A 86 -3.39 -3.70 1.83
N SER A 87 -4.06 -2.90 0.99
CA SER A 87 -5.52 -2.80 0.90
C SER A 87 -6.17 -4.15 0.60
N VAL A 88 -5.63 -4.92 -0.34
CA VAL A 88 -6.14 -6.26 -0.69
C VAL A 88 -6.11 -7.20 0.52
N HIS A 89 -5.01 -7.23 1.26
CA HIS A 89 -4.88 -8.08 2.45
C HIS A 89 -5.81 -7.65 3.57
N ALA A 90 -5.86 -6.36 3.90
CA ALA A 90 -6.72 -5.85 4.96
C ALA A 90 -8.22 -5.97 4.65
N ALA A 91 -8.61 -5.96 3.37
CA ALA A 91 -10.00 -6.18 2.95
C ALA A 91 -10.43 -7.64 3.18
N ASN A 92 -9.53 -8.59 2.98
CA ASN A 92 -9.81 -10.03 3.06
C ASN A 92 -9.51 -10.65 4.43
N ASP A 93 -8.59 -10.04 5.21
CA ASP A 93 -8.19 -10.53 6.53
C ASP A 93 -8.26 -9.41 7.58
N ALA A 94 -9.25 -9.52 8.48
CA ALA A 94 -9.42 -8.56 9.58
C ALA A 94 -8.24 -8.60 10.58
N GLY A 95 -7.53 -9.73 10.68
CA GLY A 95 -6.36 -9.87 11.55
C GLY A 95 -5.16 -9.05 11.07
N LEU A 96 -5.05 -8.80 9.76
CA LEU A 96 -3.99 -7.96 9.18
C LEU A 96 -4.37 -6.47 9.13
N ARG A 97 -5.65 -6.14 9.28
CA ARG A 97 -6.16 -4.76 9.10
C ARG A 97 -5.55 -3.79 10.09
N GLU A 98 -5.39 -4.17 11.34
CA GLU A 98 -4.78 -3.32 12.38
C GLU A 98 -3.34 -2.92 11.99
N SER A 99 -2.54 -3.88 11.54
CA SER A 99 -1.17 -3.62 11.06
C SER A 99 -1.15 -2.73 9.82
N VAL A 100 -2.10 -2.90 8.90
CA VAL A 100 -2.21 -2.03 7.71
C VAL A 100 -2.60 -0.60 8.10
N VAL A 101 -3.53 -0.42 9.05
CA VAL A 101 -3.90 0.92 9.55
C VAL A 101 -2.71 1.59 10.24
N ALA A 102 -1.92 0.84 11.02
CA ALA A 102 -0.67 1.35 11.60
C ALA A 102 0.33 1.78 10.52
N ALA A 103 0.49 0.98 9.46
CA ALA A 103 1.33 1.34 8.30
C ALA A 103 0.81 2.60 7.57
N TYR A 104 -0.52 2.79 7.46
CA TYR A 104 -1.11 4.00 6.89
C TYR A 104 -0.85 5.25 7.72
N LYS A 105 -0.72 5.11 9.05
CA LYS A 105 -0.27 6.21 9.89
C LYS A 105 1.15 6.64 9.53
N ASP A 106 2.07 5.69 9.40
CA ASP A 106 3.44 5.97 8.94
C ASP A 106 3.44 6.65 7.57
N LEU A 107 2.61 6.18 6.63
CA LEU A 107 2.47 6.81 5.33
C LEU A 107 2.10 8.29 5.44
N LEU A 108 1.14 8.66 6.28
CA LEU A 108 0.73 10.06 6.46
C LEU A 108 1.80 10.90 7.16
N ASP A 109 2.57 10.31 8.08
CA ASP A 109 3.63 11.01 8.80
C ASP A 109 4.79 11.42 7.86
N TYR A 110 5.13 10.60 6.88
CA TYR A 110 6.24 10.86 5.94
C TYR A 110 5.80 11.38 4.58
N HIS A 111 4.55 11.10 4.16
CA HIS A 111 3.99 11.46 2.86
C HIS A 111 2.58 12.06 3.02
N PRO A 112 2.46 13.29 3.57
CA PRO A 112 1.17 13.91 3.89
C PRO A 112 0.18 13.96 2.71
N LEU A 113 0.67 14.10 1.49
CA LEU A 113 -0.16 14.17 0.27
C LEU A 113 -0.73 12.83 -0.17
N ALA A 114 -0.37 11.72 0.50
CA ALA A 114 -0.90 10.39 0.21
C ALA A 114 -2.25 10.08 0.91
N GLY A 115 -2.76 10.99 1.74
CA GLY A 115 -4.04 10.82 2.43
C GLY A 115 -5.20 10.38 1.55
N PRO A 116 -5.40 10.95 0.35
CA PRO A 116 -6.44 10.52 -0.58
C PRO A 116 -6.37 9.05 -0.99
N ASP A 117 -5.15 8.51 -1.09
CA ASP A 117 -4.92 7.15 -1.59
C ASP A 117 -5.42 6.07 -0.60
N ILE A 118 -5.55 6.41 0.71
CA ILE A 118 -6.02 5.50 1.77
C ILE A 118 -7.41 5.82 2.34
N ALA A 119 -7.95 7.00 2.04
CA ALA A 119 -9.22 7.46 2.62
C ALA A 119 -10.39 6.49 2.34
N ARG A 120 -10.43 5.91 1.13
CA ARG A 120 -11.47 4.94 0.74
C ARG A 120 -11.41 3.66 1.57
N ASP A 121 -10.23 3.16 1.81
CA ASP A 121 -10.01 1.95 2.58
C ASP A 121 -10.44 2.15 4.04
N LEU A 122 -10.03 3.26 4.65
CA LEU A 122 -10.40 3.62 6.00
C LEU A 122 -11.92 3.76 6.17
N ILE A 123 -12.62 4.34 5.18
CA ILE A 123 -14.09 4.41 5.17
C ILE A 123 -14.69 3.00 5.10
N ALA A 124 -14.20 2.16 4.18
CA ALA A 124 -14.73 0.81 3.97
C ALA A 124 -14.55 -0.07 5.21
N TRP A 125 -13.47 0.13 5.95
CA TRP A 125 -13.15 -0.62 7.17
C TRP A 125 -13.68 0.04 8.44
N GLN A 126 -14.31 1.21 8.34
CA GLN A 126 -14.79 2.01 9.49
C GLN A 126 -13.68 2.32 10.50
N GLN A 127 -12.49 2.65 10.00
CA GLN A 127 -11.33 3.01 10.79
C GLN A 127 -11.20 4.53 10.87
N TRP A 128 -11.43 5.09 12.06
CA TRP A 128 -11.50 6.55 12.26
C TRP A 128 -10.33 7.13 13.05
N ASP A 129 -9.37 6.29 13.45
CA ASP A 129 -8.24 6.67 14.31
C ASP A 129 -7.31 7.71 13.68
N LEU A 130 -7.35 7.84 12.34
CA LEU A 130 -6.56 8.82 11.60
C LEU A 130 -7.31 10.13 11.31
N SER A 131 -8.51 10.33 11.88
CA SER A 131 -9.37 11.50 11.56
C SER A 131 -8.70 12.82 11.92
N GLU A 132 -8.02 12.91 13.05
CA GLU A 132 -7.33 14.14 13.43
C GLU A 132 -6.17 14.47 12.49
N GLN A 133 -5.37 13.47 12.15
CA GLN A 133 -4.27 13.63 11.20
C GLN A 133 -4.79 14.02 9.81
N MET A 134 -5.83 13.36 9.31
CA MET A 134 -6.48 13.71 8.04
C MET A 134 -7.06 15.12 8.04
N ARG A 135 -7.60 15.60 9.17
CA ARG A 135 -8.13 16.97 9.30
C ARG A 135 -7.01 18.01 9.17
N ILE A 136 -5.86 17.75 9.77
CA ILE A 136 -4.68 18.64 9.69
C ILE A 136 -4.13 18.69 8.25
N LEU A 137 -4.13 17.56 7.54
CA LEU A 137 -3.57 17.46 6.19
C LEU A 137 -4.51 17.97 5.09
N GLN A 138 -5.82 17.99 5.32
CA GLN A 138 -6.81 18.33 4.31
C GLN A 138 -6.56 19.66 3.58
N PRO A 139 -6.21 20.79 4.25
CA PRO A 139 -5.95 22.05 3.57
C PRO A 139 -4.75 21.96 2.61
N GLN A 140 -3.67 21.32 3.02
CA GLN A 140 -2.47 21.14 2.21
C GLN A 140 -2.73 20.26 0.97
N VAL A 141 -3.52 19.20 1.14
CA VAL A 141 -3.94 18.36 0.01
C VAL A 141 -4.83 19.14 -0.94
N ALA A 142 -5.74 20.00 -0.43
CA ALA A 142 -6.66 20.77 -1.26
C ALA A 142 -5.94 21.77 -2.20
N GLU A 143 -4.77 22.28 -1.82
CA GLU A 143 -3.96 23.15 -2.66
C GLU A 143 -3.35 22.42 -3.87
N SER A 144 -2.95 21.16 -3.70
CA SER A 144 -2.24 20.39 -4.71
C SER A 144 -3.10 19.36 -5.45
N ASP A 145 -4.13 18.82 -4.79
CA ASP A 145 -5.04 17.79 -5.30
C ASP A 145 -6.47 18.02 -4.79
N PRO A 146 -7.24 18.95 -5.41
CA PRO A 146 -8.61 19.25 -4.98
C PRO A 146 -9.55 18.05 -5.02
N LEU A 147 -9.36 17.11 -5.96
CA LEU A 147 -10.15 15.89 -6.04
C LEU A 147 -9.80 14.91 -4.90
N GLY A 148 -8.52 14.78 -4.62
CA GLY A 148 -8.05 13.98 -3.47
C GLY A 148 -8.54 14.56 -2.14
N ALA A 149 -8.56 15.87 -1.98
CA ALA A 149 -9.10 16.53 -0.79
C ALA A 149 -10.58 16.20 -0.55
N TYR A 150 -11.35 15.95 -1.61
CA TYR A 150 -12.74 15.50 -1.48
C TYR A 150 -12.83 14.10 -0.85
N ALA A 151 -11.91 13.19 -1.16
CA ALA A 151 -11.86 11.87 -0.52
C ALA A 151 -11.61 11.98 0.99
N ILE A 152 -10.66 12.85 1.40
CA ILE A 152 -10.41 13.14 2.82
C ILE A 152 -11.65 13.76 3.48
N LYS A 153 -12.30 14.73 2.82
CA LYS A 153 -13.54 15.33 3.34
C LYS A 153 -14.63 14.30 3.57
N LEU A 154 -14.81 13.38 2.63
CA LEU A 154 -15.78 12.28 2.77
C LEU A 154 -15.46 11.38 3.96
N TYR A 155 -14.18 11.04 4.15
CA TYR A 155 -13.73 10.29 5.31
C TYR A 155 -14.07 11.00 6.61
N LEU A 156 -13.73 12.30 6.73
CA LEU A 156 -14.00 13.10 7.92
C LEU A 156 -15.50 13.25 8.22
N GLN A 157 -16.34 13.36 7.20
CA GLN A 157 -17.81 13.39 7.36
C GLN A 157 -18.39 12.08 7.88
N ARG A 158 -17.73 10.94 7.59
CA ARG A 158 -18.16 9.62 8.07
C ARG A 158 -17.64 9.32 9.47
N ALA A 159 -16.53 9.96 9.86
CA ALA A 159 -15.91 9.83 11.18
C ALA A 159 -16.58 10.70 12.25
N ALA A 160 -17.39 11.68 11.86
CA ALA A 160 -18.11 12.58 12.77
C ALA A 160 -19.38 11.94 13.29
#